data_5034b3a7fdfe60e7d9e312b26e526c8a
#
_entry.id   5034b3a7fdfe60e7d9e312b26e526c8a
#
_cell.length_a   1.000
_cell.length_b   1.000
_cell.length_c   1.000
_cell.angle_alpha   90.00
_cell.angle_beta   90.00
_cell.angle_gamma   90.00
#
_symmetry.space_group_name_H-M   'P 1'
#
loop_
_entity.id
_entity.type
_entity.pdbx_description
1 polymer ?
#
loop_
_entity_poly.entity_id
_entity_poly.type
_entity_poly.pdbx_seq_one_letter_code
_entity_poly.pdbx_strand_id
1 'polypeptide(L)'
;MVTLMIHSGSRGFGYQICDEFLARMVKNVTQQKIELLDRQLACAYLKSDVAREYLGAMAAAANFAFANRQILMNLARISMENTLRISPRELRMKLLYDVSHNIAKMERHDIDGISRMLCVHRKGATRALPPGHALLPGLFKNTGQPVLIPGDMGRASYVMSGIKRELDQTFASACHGAGRVLSRNEALRKTKGRAIERELQ
;
A
#
# COMPACT_ATOMS: atom_id res chain seq x y z
N MET A 1 -19.28 6.48 16.01
CA MET A 1 -18.46 5.30 15.64
C MET A 1 -17.01 5.73 15.67
N VAL A 2 -16.12 4.95 16.31
CA VAL A 2 -14.67 5.22 16.34
C VAL A 2 -14.00 4.24 15.38
N THR A 3 -13.01 4.72 14.63
CA THR A 3 -12.20 3.89 13.72
C THR A 3 -10.73 4.01 14.08
N LEU A 4 -9.99 2.91 13.94
CA LEU A 4 -8.54 2.87 14.08
C LEU A 4 -7.92 2.52 12.74
N MET A 5 -6.93 3.31 12.31
CA MET A 5 -6.15 3.04 11.10
C MET A 5 -4.70 2.69 11.47
N ILE A 6 -4.22 1.54 11.01
CA ILE A 6 -2.85 1.09 11.19
C ILE A 6 -2.11 1.20 9.86
N HIS A 7 -1.01 1.96 9.82
CA HIS A 7 -0.17 2.09 8.64
C HIS A 7 1.21 1.50 8.90
N SER A 8 1.39 0.24 8.55
CA SER A 8 2.63 -0.51 8.69
C SER A 8 2.78 -1.52 7.54
N GLY A 9 4.00 -1.91 7.23
CA GLY A 9 4.34 -2.82 6.12
C GLY A 9 5.27 -3.95 6.55
N SER A 10 6.07 -4.43 5.60
CA SER A 10 7.04 -5.51 5.78
C SER A 10 8.32 -5.08 6.53
N ARG A 11 8.38 -3.84 6.98
CA ARG A 11 9.52 -3.27 7.73
C ARG A 11 10.84 -3.39 6.93
N GLY A 12 11.94 -3.74 7.57
CA GLY A 12 13.24 -3.91 6.94
C GLY A 12 13.27 -5.01 5.88
N PHE A 13 12.45 -6.05 6.00
CA PHE A 13 12.42 -7.18 5.08
C PHE A 13 12.10 -6.77 3.63
N GLY A 14 11.02 -6.03 3.42
CA GLY A 14 10.68 -5.56 2.07
C GLY A 14 11.66 -4.52 1.52
N TYR A 15 12.30 -3.73 2.39
CA TYR A 15 13.37 -2.83 1.98
C TYR A 15 14.57 -3.61 1.44
N GLN A 16 15.02 -4.64 2.16
CA GLN A 16 16.14 -5.50 1.74
C GLN A 16 15.85 -6.17 0.39
N ILE A 17 14.67 -6.77 0.22
CA ILE A 17 14.25 -7.36 -1.05
C ILE A 17 14.31 -6.32 -2.18
N CYS A 18 13.79 -5.12 -1.95
CA CYS A 18 13.81 -4.06 -2.95
C CYS A 18 15.24 -3.70 -3.36
N ASP A 19 16.15 -3.53 -2.41
CA ASP A 19 17.55 -3.14 -2.63
C ASP A 19 18.33 -4.22 -3.39
N GLU A 20 18.22 -5.47 -2.98
CA GLU A 20 18.87 -6.61 -3.63
C GLU A 20 18.39 -6.79 -5.08
N PHE A 21 17.07 -6.74 -5.32
CA PHE A 21 16.54 -6.91 -6.68
C PHE A 21 16.75 -5.69 -7.55
N LEU A 22 16.80 -4.48 -7.00
CA LEU A 22 17.19 -3.29 -7.73
C LEU A 22 18.61 -3.44 -8.31
N ALA A 23 19.57 -3.89 -7.49
CA ALA A 23 20.94 -4.12 -7.94
C ALA A 23 21.02 -5.18 -9.04
N ARG A 24 20.27 -6.28 -8.92
CA ARG A 24 20.18 -7.35 -9.94
C ARG A 24 19.54 -6.85 -11.24
N MET A 25 18.45 -6.09 -11.14
CA MET A 25 17.74 -5.54 -12.30
C MET A 25 18.57 -4.49 -13.04
N VAL A 26 19.31 -3.64 -12.35
CA VAL A 26 20.24 -2.68 -12.98
C VAL A 26 21.28 -3.40 -13.83
N LYS A 27 21.86 -4.50 -13.35
CA LYS A 27 22.79 -5.33 -14.16
C LYS A 27 22.10 -5.91 -15.39
N ASN A 28 20.89 -6.43 -15.24
CA ASN A 28 20.11 -7.02 -16.32
C ASN A 28 19.77 -5.98 -17.41
N VAL A 29 19.32 -4.80 -17.01
CA VAL A 29 19.00 -3.67 -17.91
C VAL A 29 20.22 -3.26 -18.74
N THR A 30 21.39 -3.14 -18.11
CA THR A 30 22.64 -2.83 -18.80
C THR A 30 23.00 -3.88 -19.85
N GLN A 31 22.86 -5.17 -19.52
CA GLN A 31 23.10 -6.28 -20.46
C GLN A 31 22.13 -6.28 -21.64
N GLN A 32 20.88 -5.86 -21.42
CA GLN A 32 19.83 -5.80 -22.42
C GLN A 32 19.76 -4.47 -23.19
N LYS A 33 20.69 -3.55 -22.92
CA LYS A 33 20.75 -2.21 -23.54
C LYS A 33 19.43 -1.41 -23.43
N ILE A 34 18.73 -1.55 -22.28
CA ILE A 34 17.54 -0.75 -21.97
C ILE A 34 18.01 0.57 -21.38
N GLU A 35 17.62 1.68 -21.97
CA GLU A 35 17.87 3.01 -21.40
C GLU A 35 16.93 3.28 -20.23
N LEU A 36 17.50 3.64 -19.08
CA LEU A 36 16.74 4.04 -17.88
C LEU A 36 16.90 5.53 -17.64
N LEU A 37 15.80 6.23 -17.49
CA LEU A 37 15.79 7.64 -17.07
C LEU A 37 16.27 7.82 -15.61
N ASP A 38 16.02 6.84 -14.76
CA ASP A 38 16.46 6.79 -13.36
C ASP A 38 16.77 5.34 -12.98
N ARG A 39 17.85 5.12 -12.22
CA ARG A 39 18.24 3.78 -11.72
C ARG A 39 17.14 3.14 -10.85
N GLN A 40 16.32 3.94 -10.17
CA GLN A 40 15.19 3.44 -9.37
C GLN A 40 14.06 2.86 -10.24
N LEU A 41 14.08 3.13 -11.55
CA LEU A 41 13.17 2.53 -12.52
C LEU A 41 13.71 1.25 -13.16
N ALA A 42 14.73 0.62 -12.54
CA ALA A 42 15.27 -0.64 -13.02
C ALA A 42 14.15 -1.67 -13.21
N CYS A 43 14.20 -2.36 -14.33
CA CYS A 43 13.16 -3.27 -14.76
C CYS A 43 13.74 -4.60 -15.28
N ALA A 44 12.89 -5.58 -15.44
CA ALA A 44 13.22 -6.86 -16.05
C ALA A 44 12.05 -7.33 -16.91
N TYR A 45 12.33 -8.07 -17.96
CA TYR A 45 11.26 -8.72 -18.72
C TYR A 45 10.47 -9.67 -17.83
N LEU A 46 9.16 -9.60 -17.86
CA LEU A 46 8.26 -10.34 -16.97
C LEU A 46 8.46 -11.85 -17.02
N LYS A 47 8.93 -12.38 -18.17
CA LYS A 47 9.22 -13.81 -18.38
C LYS A 47 10.63 -14.22 -17.95
N SER A 48 11.48 -13.30 -17.48
CA SER A 48 12.84 -13.61 -17.04
C SER A 48 12.85 -14.24 -15.64
N ASP A 49 13.94 -14.98 -15.34
CA ASP A 49 14.12 -15.59 -14.03
C ASP A 49 14.18 -14.55 -12.92
N VAL A 50 14.87 -13.42 -13.15
CA VAL A 50 14.97 -12.34 -12.15
C VAL A 50 13.61 -11.74 -11.84
N ALA A 51 12.72 -11.59 -12.81
CA ALA A 51 11.37 -11.11 -12.58
C ALA A 51 10.53 -12.12 -11.79
N ARG A 52 10.63 -13.42 -12.11
CA ARG A 52 9.94 -14.48 -11.39
C ARG A 52 10.36 -14.53 -9.92
N GLU A 53 11.67 -14.49 -9.66
CA GLU A 53 12.21 -14.49 -8.31
C GLU A 53 11.79 -13.22 -7.53
N TYR A 54 11.86 -12.05 -8.17
CA TYR A 54 11.40 -10.78 -7.57
C TYR A 54 9.94 -10.84 -7.17
N LEU A 55 9.05 -11.31 -8.06
CA LEU A 55 7.62 -11.41 -7.76
C LEU A 55 7.35 -12.37 -6.59
N GLY A 56 8.11 -13.48 -6.49
CA GLY A 56 8.04 -14.40 -5.36
C GLY A 56 8.51 -13.76 -4.05
N ALA A 57 9.64 -13.08 -4.06
CA ALA A 57 10.18 -12.37 -2.89
C ALA A 57 9.26 -11.21 -2.45
N MET A 58 8.71 -10.47 -3.41
CA MET A 58 7.72 -9.42 -3.13
C MET A 58 6.45 -9.99 -2.50
N ALA A 59 5.97 -11.13 -2.97
CA ALA A 59 4.81 -11.81 -2.37
C ALA A 59 5.09 -12.25 -0.93
N ALA A 60 6.29 -12.75 -0.64
CA ALA A 60 6.71 -13.08 0.73
C ALA A 60 6.71 -11.84 1.64
N ALA A 61 7.28 -10.71 1.16
CA ALA A 61 7.25 -9.45 1.89
C ALA A 61 5.82 -8.91 2.11
N ALA A 62 4.95 -9.07 1.13
CA ALA A 62 3.54 -8.68 1.25
C ALA A 62 2.82 -9.53 2.31
N ASN A 63 3.02 -10.84 2.32
CA ASN A 63 2.45 -11.74 3.32
C ASN A 63 2.98 -11.41 4.73
N PHE A 64 4.28 -11.15 4.87
CA PHE A 64 4.85 -10.65 6.12
C PHE A 64 4.18 -9.35 6.58
N ALA A 65 3.94 -8.41 5.67
CA ALA A 65 3.25 -7.15 5.99
C ALA A 65 1.82 -7.38 6.47
N PHE A 66 1.07 -8.30 5.87
CA PHE A 66 -0.28 -8.67 6.33
C PHE A 66 -0.24 -9.28 7.73
N ALA A 67 0.67 -10.22 8.00
CA ALA A 67 0.85 -10.83 9.32
C ALA A 67 1.23 -9.78 10.38
N ASN A 68 2.16 -8.87 10.06
CA ASN A 68 2.55 -7.78 10.94
C ASN A 68 1.36 -6.87 11.31
N ARG A 69 0.53 -6.47 10.33
CA ARG A 69 -0.66 -5.65 10.62
C ARG A 69 -1.71 -6.40 11.43
N GLN A 70 -1.85 -7.70 11.20
CA GLN A 70 -2.76 -8.54 11.99
C GLN A 70 -2.33 -8.61 13.47
N ILE A 71 -1.02 -8.75 13.74
CA ILE A 71 -0.47 -8.71 15.09
C ILE A 71 -0.72 -7.34 15.73
N LEU A 72 -0.41 -6.25 15.00
CA LEU A 72 -0.63 -4.87 15.48
C LEU A 72 -2.11 -4.61 15.80
N MET A 73 -3.03 -5.12 14.98
CA MET A 73 -4.46 -5.01 15.22
C MET A 73 -4.88 -5.77 16.49
N ASN A 74 -4.30 -6.95 16.73
CA ASN A 74 -4.56 -7.71 17.96
C ASN A 74 -4.05 -6.96 19.21
N LEU A 75 -2.84 -6.40 19.14
CA LEU A 75 -2.29 -5.57 20.22
C LEU A 75 -3.14 -4.33 20.48
N ALA A 76 -3.65 -3.70 19.42
CA ALA A 76 -4.55 -2.56 19.55
C ALA A 76 -5.88 -2.94 20.25
N ARG A 77 -6.45 -4.11 19.93
CA ARG A 77 -7.65 -4.62 20.64
C ARG A 77 -7.37 -4.80 22.11
N ILE A 78 -6.31 -5.52 22.47
CA ILE A 78 -5.92 -5.75 23.87
C ILE A 78 -5.71 -4.41 24.61
N SER A 79 -5.06 -3.44 23.97
CA SER A 79 -4.86 -2.12 24.55
C SER A 79 -6.18 -1.40 24.82
N MET A 80 -7.11 -1.45 23.87
CA MET A 80 -8.44 -0.84 24.01
C MET A 80 -9.27 -1.52 25.10
N GLU A 81 -9.29 -2.86 25.15
CA GLU A 81 -9.97 -3.63 26.18
C GLU A 81 -9.47 -3.26 27.58
N ASN A 82 -8.16 -3.21 27.76
CA ASN A 82 -7.53 -2.84 29.03
C ASN A 82 -7.82 -1.39 29.44
N THR A 83 -7.74 -0.45 28.48
CA THR A 83 -7.93 0.99 28.75
C THR A 83 -9.40 1.30 29.07
N LEU A 84 -10.32 0.73 28.31
CA LEU A 84 -11.75 0.95 28.48
C LEU A 84 -12.38 0.05 29.55
N ARG A 85 -11.65 -0.97 30.00
CA ARG A 85 -12.12 -2.00 30.97
C ARG A 85 -13.39 -2.70 30.52
N ILE A 86 -13.44 -3.05 29.25
CA ILE A 86 -14.55 -3.77 28.61
C ILE A 86 -14.08 -5.09 28.02
N SER A 87 -14.98 -6.04 27.86
CA SER A 87 -14.67 -7.34 27.25
C SER A 87 -14.51 -7.24 25.72
N PRO A 88 -13.81 -8.20 25.05
CA PRO A 88 -13.73 -8.27 23.60
C PRO A 88 -15.09 -8.30 22.92
N ARG A 89 -16.10 -8.92 23.57
CA ARG A 89 -17.48 -9.01 23.07
C ARG A 89 -18.15 -7.62 23.06
N GLU A 90 -17.87 -6.77 24.04
CA GLU A 90 -18.41 -5.42 24.13
C GLU A 90 -17.68 -4.46 23.21
N LEU A 91 -16.35 -4.60 23.07
CA LEU A 91 -15.53 -3.78 22.17
C LEU A 91 -15.97 -3.88 20.71
N ARG A 92 -16.37 -5.06 20.26
CA ARG A 92 -16.85 -5.34 18.89
C ARG A 92 -15.96 -4.79 17.77
N MET A 93 -14.67 -4.68 18.02
CA MET A 93 -13.72 -4.12 17.07
C MET A 93 -13.46 -5.08 15.90
N LYS A 94 -13.95 -4.74 14.71
CA LYS A 94 -13.85 -5.56 13.50
C LYS A 94 -12.87 -4.95 12.51
N LEU A 95 -12.15 -5.81 11.77
CA LEU A 95 -11.37 -5.37 10.61
C LEU A 95 -12.33 -4.95 9.49
N LEU A 96 -12.24 -3.68 9.07
CA LEU A 96 -12.99 -3.19 7.92
C LEU A 96 -12.29 -3.58 6.62
N TYR A 97 -11.00 -3.27 6.51
CA TYR A 97 -10.23 -3.49 5.28
C TYR A 97 -8.73 -3.55 5.57
N ASP A 98 -8.00 -4.35 4.78
CA ASP A 98 -6.53 -4.40 4.79
C ASP A 98 -6.00 -4.39 3.35
N VAL A 99 -4.99 -3.58 3.06
CA VAL A 99 -4.47 -3.36 1.72
C VAL A 99 -2.97 -3.03 1.73
N SER A 100 -2.27 -3.42 0.67
CA SER A 100 -0.89 -3.00 0.40
C SER A 100 -0.88 -1.94 -0.70
N HIS A 101 -0.06 -0.88 -0.52
CA HIS A 101 0.11 0.22 -1.46
C HIS A 101 1.48 0.23 -2.19
N ASN A 102 2.29 -0.81 -1.98
CA ASN A 102 3.55 -1.05 -2.70
C ASN A 102 3.55 -2.53 -3.10
N ILE A 103 2.98 -2.84 -4.25
CA ILE A 103 2.80 -4.21 -4.70
C ILE A 103 2.57 -4.25 -6.22
N ALA A 104 3.03 -5.31 -6.88
CA ALA A 104 2.65 -5.63 -8.25
C ALA A 104 1.63 -6.76 -8.26
N LYS A 105 0.66 -6.68 -9.16
CA LYS A 105 -0.35 -7.72 -9.36
C LYS A 105 -0.58 -7.97 -10.84
N MET A 106 -0.76 -9.24 -11.21
CA MET A 106 -1.25 -9.59 -12.55
C MET A 106 -2.74 -9.30 -12.62
N GLU A 107 -3.12 -8.39 -13.48
CA GLU A 107 -4.50 -7.90 -13.64
C GLU A 107 -4.88 -7.81 -15.12
N ARG A 108 -6.15 -8.08 -15.43
CA ARG A 108 -6.69 -7.96 -16.78
C ARG A 108 -7.29 -6.57 -16.95
N HIS A 109 -6.84 -5.86 -17.98
CA HIS A 109 -7.33 -4.54 -18.34
C HIS A 109 -7.57 -4.44 -19.84
N ASP A 110 -8.54 -3.63 -20.25
CA ASP A 110 -8.78 -3.31 -21.63
C ASP A 110 -7.96 -2.08 -22.03
N ILE A 111 -7.17 -2.21 -23.09
CA ILE A 111 -6.36 -1.15 -23.65
C ILE A 111 -6.70 -1.07 -25.12
N ASP A 112 -7.21 0.08 -25.55
CA ASP A 112 -7.63 0.33 -26.93
C ASP A 112 -8.59 -0.76 -27.46
N GLY A 113 -9.53 -1.21 -26.61
CA GLY A 113 -10.50 -2.26 -26.93
C GLY A 113 -9.94 -3.69 -26.93
N ILE A 114 -8.69 -3.88 -26.52
CA ILE A 114 -8.04 -5.19 -26.44
C ILE A 114 -7.80 -5.57 -24.97
N SER A 115 -8.36 -6.71 -24.56
CA SER A 115 -8.14 -7.24 -23.19
C SER A 115 -6.73 -7.82 -23.05
N ARG A 116 -5.94 -7.24 -22.14
CA ARG A 116 -4.55 -7.63 -21.88
C ARG A 116 -4.31 -8.01 -20.44
N MET A 117 -3.43 -8.98 -20.21
CA MET A 117 -2.92 -9.31 -18.88
C MET A 117 -1.69 -8.44 -18.60
N LEU A 118 -1.76 -7.59 -17.58
CA LEU A 118 -0.71 -6.65 -17.20
C LEU A 118 -0.17 -6.95 -15.81
N CYS A 119 1.11 -6.68 -15.61
CA CYS A 119 1.70 -6.60 -14.28
C CYS A 119 1.57 -5.15 -13.77
N VAL A 120 0.51 -4.87 -13.03
CA VAL A 120 0.22 -3.52 -12.54
C VAL A 120 1.01 -3.26 -11.27
N HIS A 121 2.03 -2.41 -11.36
CA HIS A 121 2.84 -1.94 -10.23
C HIS A 121 2.19 -0.72 -9.58
N ARG A 122 1.95 -0.82 -8.27
CA ARG A 122 1.48 0.31 -7.45
C ARG A 122 2.52 0.66 -6.41
N LYS A 123 2.97 1.91 -6.42
CA LYS A 123 3.90 2.50 -5.46
C LYS A 123 3.27 3.75 -4.85
N GLY A 124 2.90 3.68 -3.57
CA GLY A 124 2.13 4.75 -2.94
C GLY A 124 0.71 4.89 -3.52
N ALA A 125 0.18 3.83 -4.07
CA ALA A 125 -1.17 3.73 -4.62
C ALA A 125 -1.80 2.39 -4.25
N THR A 126 -3.12 2.34 -4.16
CA THR A 126 -3.87 1.11 -3.92
C THR A 126 -4.80 0.81 -5.07
N ARG A 127 -5.20 -0.45 -5.20
CA ARG A 127 -6.24 -0.83 -6.14
C ARG A 127 -7.59 -0.26 -5.67
N ALA A 128 -8.36 0.29 -6.60
CA ALA A 128 -9.62 1.00 -6.35
C ALA A 128 -10.70 0.54 -7.34
N LEU A 129 -11.14 -0.72 -7.22
CA LEU A 129 -12.16 -1.28 -8.10
C LEU A 129 -13.52 -0.60 -7.88
N PRO A 130 -14.25 -0.25 -8.96
CA PRO A 130 -15.54 0.41 -8.86
C PRO A 130 -16.64 -0.53 -8.35
N PRO A 131 -17.79 0.01 -7.90
CA PRO A 131 -18.97 -0.78 -7.58
C PRO A 131 -19.35 -1.72 -8.73
N GLY A 132 -19.82 -2.91 -8.41
CA GLY A 132 -20.21 -3.94 -9.39
C GLY A 132 -19.07 -4.76 -9.98
N HIS A 133 -17.80 -4.38 -9.78
CA HIS A 133 -16.68 -5.11 -10.36
C HIS A 133 -16.64 -6.58 -9.88
N ALA A 134 -16.34 -7.53 -10.79
CA ALA A 134 -16.40 -8.97 -10.52
C ALA A 134 -15.49 -9.44 -9.38
N LEU A 135 -14.32 -8.84 -9.22
CA LEU A 135 -13.33 -9.17 -8.19
C LEU A 135 -13.65 -8.62 -6.80
N LEU A 136 -14.73 -7.84 -6.64
CA LEU A 136 -15.11 -7.33 -5.32
C LEU A 136 -15.78 -8.39 -4.46
N PRO A 137 -15.36 -8.56 -3.18
CA PRO A 137 -16.11 -9.33 -2.21
C PRO A 137 -17.52 -8.78 -2.03
N GLY A 138 -18.47 -9.64 -1.63
CA GLY A 138 -19.88 -9.26 -1.44
C GLY A 138 -20.08 -8.00 -0.60
N LEU A 139 -19.30 -7.85 0.47
CA LEU A 139 -19.34 -6.68 1.35
C LEU A 139 -19.12 -5.34 0.62
N PHE A 140 -18.29 -5.32 -0.43
CA PHE A 140 -17.93 -4.10 -1.17
C PHE A 140 -18.56 -4.04 -2.56
N LYS A 141 -19.42 -4.99 -2.90
CA LYS A 141 -20.02 -5.10 -4.23
C LYS A 141 -20.75 -3.83 -4.67
N ASN A 142 -21.48 -3.23 -3.75
CA ASN A 142 -22.30 -2.05 -4.03
C ASN A 142 -21.56 -0.72 -3.77
N THR A 143 -20.51 -0.73 -2.96
CA THR A 143 -19.79 0.49 -2.55
C THR A 143 -18.49 0.72 -3.30
N GLY A 144 -17.93 -0.31 -3.94
CA GLY A 144 -16.59 -0.28 -4.50
C GLY A 144 -15.51 -0.66 -3.47
N GLN A 145 -14.30 -0.83 -3.94
CA GLN A 145 -13.16 -1.20 -3.11
C GLN A 145 -12.73 -0.04 -2.21
N PRO A 146 -12.57 -0.25 -0.89
CA PRO A 146 -12.10 0.80 0.00
C PRO A 146 -10.69 1.28 -0.36
N VAL A 147 -10.50 2.60 -0.34
CA VAL A 147 -9.23 3.29 -0.52
C VAL A 147 -8.91 4.02 0.78
N LEU A 148 -7.82 3.62 1.45
CA LEU A 148 -7.41 4.20 2.71
C LEU A 148 -6.40 5.30 2.45
N ILE A 149 -6.71 6.52 2.88
CA ILE A 149 -5.83 7.68 2.75
C ILE A 149 -5.47 8.17 4.15
N PRO A 150 -4.34 7.72 4.70
CA PRO A 150 -3.89 8.18 6.00
C PRO A 150 -3.46 9.64 5.95
N GLY A 151 -3.92 10.41 6.90
CA GLY A 151 -3.45 11.76 7.18
C GLY A 151 -2.23 11.79 8.12
N ASP A 152 -1.94 12.95 8.64
CA ASP A 152 -0.95 13.18 9.69
C ASP A 152 -1.64 13.65 10.99
N MET A 153 -0.85 14.02 12.01
CA MET A 153 -1.37 14.45 13.31
C MET A 153 -2.21 15.74 13.26
N GLY A 154 -2.05 16.55 12.22
CA GLY A 154 -2.79 17.80 12.04
C GLY A 154 -3.91 17.71 10.99
N ARG A 155 -4.15 16.52 10.40
CA ARG A 155 -5.08 16.35 9.29
C ARG A 155 -5.88 15.07 9.41
N ALA A 156 -7.09 15.08 8.82
CA ALA A 156 -7.96 13.92 8.78
C ALA A 156 -7.39 12.78 7.91
N SER A 157 -7.71 11.55 8.28
CA SER A 157 -7.60 10.37 7.43
C SER A 157 -8.94 10.09 6.76
N TYR A 158 -8.92 9.53 5.56
CA TYR A 158 -10.12 9.28 4.77
C TYR A 158 -10.24 7.81 4.38
N VAL A 159 -11.46 7.32 4.35
CA VAL A 159 -11.82 6.06 3.69
C VAL A 159 -12.69 6.43 2.50
N MET A 160 -12.17 6.19 1.31
CA MET A 160 -12.83 6.47 0.04
C MET A 160 -13.18 5.18 -0.67
N SER A 161 -13.78 5.27 -1.84
CA SER A 161 -14.20 4.13 -2.65
C SER A 161 -13.75 4.31 -4.09
N GLY A 162 -13.38 3.22 -4.75
CA GLY A 162 -13.06 3.21 -6.17
C GLY A 162 -14.28 3.62 -7.02
N ILE A 163 -14.03 4.32 -8.12
CA ILE A 163 -15.04 4.76 -9.08
C ILE A 163 -14.75 4.23 -10.48
N LYS A 164 -15.76 4.20 -11.35
CA LYS A 164 -15.65 3.62 -12.70
C LYS A 164 -14.58 4.30 -13.56
N ARG A 165 -14.42 5.63 -13.44
CA ARG A 165 -13.43 6.41 -14.20
C ARG A 165 -11.98 5.95 -13.95
N GLU A 166 -11.65 5.50 -12.75
CA GLU A 166 -10.31 5.03 -12.39
C GLU A 166 -9.95 3.73 -13.09
N LEU A 167 -10.95 2.89 -13.44
CA LEU A 167 -10.71 1.64 -14.15
C LEU A 167 -10.02 1.87 -15.49
N ASP A 168 -10.46 2.88 -16.22
CA ASP A 168 -10.01 3.17 -17.59
C ASP A 168 -8.75 4.04 -17.62
N GLN A 169 -8.59 4.95 -16.66
CA GLN A 169 -7.52 5.96 -16.70
C GLN A 169 -6.27 5.59 -15.88
N THR A 170 -6.43 4.80 -14.83
CA THR A 170 -5.35 4.52 -13.87
C THR A 170 -5.20 3.03 -13.55
N PHE A 171 -5.73 2.15 -14.37
CA PHE A 171 -5.79 0.70 -14.09
C PHE A 171 -6.42 0.42 -12.72
N ALA A 172 -7.56 1.05 -12.44
CA ALA A 172 -8.24 0.98 -11.15
C ALA A 172 -7.30 1.27 -9.97
N SER A 173 -6.54 2.35 -10.02
CA SER A 173 -5.62 2.75 -8.97
C SER A 173 -5.99 4.12 -8.40
N ALA A 174 -5.87 4.26 -7.08
CA ALA A 174 -6.01 5.52 -6.36
C ALA A 174 -4.78 5.79 -5.50
N CYS A 175 -4.41 7.06 -5.33
CA CYS A 175 -3.32 7.44 -4.44
C CYS A 175 -3.67 7.06 -2.98
N HIS A 176 -2.64 6.82 -2.15
CA HIS A 176 -2.83 6.55 -0.72
C HIS A 176 -2.49 7.75 0.16
N GLY A 177 -2.11 8.89 -0.43
CA GLY A 177 -1.77 10.12 0.27
C GLY A 177 -0.89 11.04 -0.57
N ALA A 178 -0.66 12.26 -0.10
CA ALA A 178 0.09 13.30 -0.81
C ALA A 178 1.62 13.14 -0.72
N GLY A 179 2.13 12.14 0.02
CA GLY A 179 3.55 12.01 0.27
C GLY A 179 4.08 13.00 1.32
N ARG A 180 5.39 13.20 1.35
CA ARG A 180 6.07 14.09 2.28
C ARG A 180 6.86 15.16 1.53
N VAL A 181 6.82 16.37 2.06
CA VAL A 181 7.66 17.48 1.59
C VAL A 181 9.12 17.32 2.07
N LEU A 182 9.32 16.73 3.25
CA LEU A 182 10.62 16.56 3.87
C LEU A 182 10.95 15.08 4.14
N SER A 183 12.23 14.72 4.10
CA SER A 183 12.70 13.45 4.63
C SER A 183 12.46 13.38 6.15
N ARG A 184 12.41 12.14 6.72
CA ARG A 184 12.24 11.97 8.17
C ARG A 184 13.31 12.70 8.98
N ASN A 185 14.57 12.57 8.56
CA ASN A 185 15.70 13.19 9.24
C ASN A 185 15.67 14.73 9.14
N GLU A 186 15.23 15.25 8.02
CA GLU A 186 15.07 16.69 7.82
C GLU A 186 13.91 17.25 8.64
N ALA A 187 12.77 16.53 8.67
CA ALA A 187 11.64 16.90 9.52
C ALA A 187 12.07 16.92 11.00
N LEU A 188 12.77 15.89 11.49
CA LEU A 188 13.28 15.84 12.87
C LEU A 188 14.24 16.99 13.17
N ARG A 189 15.12 17.37 12.23
CA ARG A 189 16.02 18.52 12.40
C ARG A 189 15.25 19.84 12.50
N LYS A 190 14.25 20.04 11.64
CA LYS A 190 13.43 21.28 11.62
C LYS A 190 12.47 21.40 12.81
N THR A 191 12.07 20.27 13.40
CA THR A 191 11.14 20.26 14.57
C THR A 191 11.87 20.22 15.90
N LYS A 192 13.22 20.13 15.92
CA LYS A 192 14.01 20.11 17.14
C LYS A 192 13.79 21.41 17.94
N GLY A 193 13.30 21.22 19.18
CA GLY A 193 12.99 22.34 20.09
C GLY A 193 11.60 22.96 19.92
N ARG A 194 10.76 22.47 18.98
CA ARG A 194 9.35 22.88 18.86
C ARG A 194 8.45 22.05 19.78
N ALA A 195 7.50 22.72 20.41
CA ALA A 195 6.45 22.06 21.22
C ALA A 195 5.29 21.65 20.34
N ILE A 196 5.45 20.58 19.53
CA ILE A 196 4.48 20.13 18.51
C ILE A 196 3.09 19.93 19.12
N GLU A 197 2.99 19.41 20.34
CA GLU A 197 1.71 19.20 21.03
C GLU A 197 0.92 20.51 21.22
N ARG A 198 1.63 21.64 21.47
CA ARG A 198 0.99 22.97 21.60
C ARG A 198 0.59 23.58 20.24
N GLU A 199 1.27 23.19 19.18
CA GLU A 199 0.98 23.68 17.83
C GLU A 199 -0.20 22.94 17.17
N LEU A 200 -0.61 21.79 17.71
CA LEU A 200 -1.71 20.98 17.22
C LEU A 200 -3.04 21.19 17.99
N GLN A 201 -3.01 22.00 19.06
CA GLN A 201 -4.18 22.43 19.80
C GLN A 201 -4.81 23.66 19.16
#